data_f04ad56c031ec90911d5e87c7aaf9c79
#
_entry.id   f04ad56c031ec90911d5e87c7aaf9c79
#
_cell.length_a   1.000
_cell.length_b   1.000
_cell.length_c   1.000
_cell.angle_alpha   90.00
_cell.angle_beta   90.00
_cell.angle_gamma   90.00
#
_symmetry.space_group_name_H-M   'P 1'
#
loop_
_entity.id
_entity.type
_entity.pdbx_description
1 polymer ?
#
loop_
_entity_poly.entity_id
_entity_poly.type
_entity_poly.pdbx_seq_one_letter_code
_entity_poly.pdbx_strand_id
1 'polypeptide(L)'
;ILGFAASPADSQVVQENQFFKVYDENRLEYVLVVSGGSEDTYMIGQMAAFQIQNLLVAYKERFDKDNFIKNLLLDNLLLVDIYNRAKKLHIDVETKRVVFILETGQGKDYTALENVKNIFQGKKGDFITAVDEKSIIVVKEVNPGDGYAEMQKIAESILQAVREKDELVH
;
A
#
# COMPACT_ATOMS: atom_id res chain seq x y z
N ILE A 1 -14.08 -27.31 2.48
CA ILE A 1 -13.53 -26.08 1.85
C ILE A 1 -13.33 -26.29 0.36
N LEU A 2 -12.61 -27.34 -0.09
CA LEU A 2 -12.31 -27.54 -1.53
C LEU A 2 -13.59 -27.66 -2.40
N GLY A 3 -14.61 -28.36 -1.92
CA GLY A 3 -15.90 -28.48 -2.64
C GLY A 3 -16.64 -27.13 -2.75
N PHE A 4 -16.58 -26.31 -1.71
CA PHE A 4 -17.16 -24.97 -1.73
C PHE A 4 -16.40 -24.03 -2.65
N ALA A 5 -15.06 -24.06 -2.63
CA ALA A 5 -14.24 -23.23 -3.52
C ALA A 5 -14.58 -23.45 -5.00
N ALA A 6 -14.90 -24.70 -5.40
CA ALA A 6 -15.29 -25.06 -6.76
C ALA A 6 -16.78 -24.83 -7.08
N SER A 7 -17.63 -24.56 -6.07
CA SER A 7 -19.07 -24.34 -6.27
C SER A 7 -19.36 -22.96 -6.87
N PRO A 8 -20.50 -22.74 -7.52
CA PRO A 8 -20.91 -21.41 -8.00
C PRO A 8 -21.39 -20.47 -6.88
N ALA A 9 -21.62 -20.98 -5.65
CA ALA A 9 -22.14 -20.20 -4.54
C ALA A 9 -21.05 -19.30 -3.94
N ASP A 10 -21.37 -18.05 -3.61
CA ASP A 10 -20.46 -17.10 -2.96
C ASP A 10 -20.40 -17.28 -1.45
N SER A 11 -21.41 -17.91 -0.87
CA SER A 11 -21.44 -18.30 0.54
C SER A 11 -22.09 -19.67 0.73
N GLN A 12 -21.73 -20.35 1.81
CA GLN A 12 -22.30 -21.64 2.20
C GLN A 12 -22.29 -21.79 3.71
N VAL A 13 -23.33 -22.37 4.27
CA VAL A 13 -23.42 -22.74 5.68
C VAL A 13 -23.30 -24.25 5.80
N VAL A 14 -22.39 -24.73 6.63
CA VAL A 14 -22.23 -26.16 6.93
C VAL A 14 -22.08 -26.31 8.44
N GLN A 15 -23.09 -26.92 9.08
CA GLN A 15 -23.21 -27.00 10.53
C GLN A 15 -23.15 -25.59 11.18
N GLU A 16 -22.24 -25.38 12.10
CA GLU A 16 -22.03 -24.08 12.75
C GLU A 16 -20.98 -23.19 12.06
N ASN A 17 -20.51 -23.57 10.86
CA ASN A 17 -19.52 -22.80 10.12
C ASN A 17 -20.16 -22.20 8.86
N GLN A 18 -19.82 -20.96 8.63
CA GLN A 18 -20.27 -20.19 7.49
C GLN A 18 -19.03 -19.82 6.66
N PHE A 19 -19.09 -20.05 5.37
CA PHE A 19 -18.01 -19.90 4.41
C PHE A 19 -18.35 -18.77 3.46
N PHE A 20 -17.43 -17.86 3.22
CA PHE A 20 -17.58 -16.74 2.28
C PHE A 20 -16.39 -16.69 1.36
N LYS A 21 -16.63 -16.54 0.07
CA LYS A 21 -15.58 -16.35 -0.92
C LYS A 21 -15.11 -14.91 -0.95
N VAL A 22 -13.81 -14.73 -1.04
CA VAL A 22 -13.16 -13.43 -1.21
C VAL A 22 -12.37 -13.47 -2.51
N TYR A 23 -12.72 -12.57 -3.42
CA TYR A 23 -12.13 -12.52 -4.75
C TYR A 23 -11.16 -11.35 -4.89
N ASP A 24 -10.11 -11.56 -5.68
CA ASP A 24 -9.33 -10.49 -6.30
C ASP A 24 -9.69 -10.46 -7.78
N GLU A 25 -10.39 -9.41 -8.22
CA GLU A 25 -11.04 -9.34 -9.53
C GLU A 25 -11.98 -10.56 -9.74
N ASN A 26 -11.60 -11.48 -10.66
CA ASN A 26 -12.37 -12.69 -10.94
C ASN A 26 -11.72 -13.96 -10.39
N ARG A 27 -10.66 -13.84 -9.59
CA ARG A 27 -9.94 -14.98 -9.02
C ARG A 27 -10.29 -15.14 -7.55
N LEU A 28 -10.68 -16.36 -7.16
CA LEU A 28 -10.86 -16.70 -5.76
C LEU A 28 -9.49 -16.71 -5.06
N GLU A 29 -9.29 -15.80 -4.10
CA GLU A 29 -8.04 -15.70 -3.33
C GLU A 29 -8.19 -16.35 -1.96
N TYR A 30 -9.29 -16.09 -1.27
CA TYR A 30 -9.51 -16.61 0.08
C TYR A 30 -10.92 -17.15 0.26
N VAL A 31 -11.05 -18.02 1.27
CA VAL A 31 -12.33 -18.43 1.84
C VAL A 31 -12.32 -18.02 3.31
N LEU A 32 -13.15 -17.03 3.65
CA LEU A 32 -13.36 -16.64 5.04
C LEU A 32 -14.28 -17.68 5.69
N VAL A 33 -13.88 -18.17 6.86
CA VAL A 33 -14.68 -19.10 7.67
C VAL A 33 -15.04 -18.40 8.97
N VAL A 34 -16.34 -18.35 9.26
CA VAL A 34 -16.87 -17.76 10.49
C VAL A 34 -17.64 -18.85 11.24
N SER A 35 -17.31 -19.05 12.51
CA SER A 35 -18.00 -20.04 13.37
C SER A 35 -19.18 -19.38 14.09
N GLY A 36 -20.33 -19.99 14.00
CA GLY A 36 -21.59 -19.56 14.58
C GLY A 36 -22.76 -19.82 13.62
N GLY A 37 -23.89 -20.25 14.16
CA GLY A 37 -25.08 -20.62 13.39
C GLY A 37 -26.18 -19.56 13.33
N SER A 38 -25.98 -18.39 13.94
CA SER A 38 -26.97 -17.31 13.95
C SER A 38 -27.00 -16.50 12.66
N GLU A 39 -28.12 -15.85 12.41
CA GLU A 39 -28.28 -14.90 11.29
C GLU A 39 -27.33 -13.72 11.43
N ASP A 40 -27.12 -13.23 12.65
CA ASP A 40 -26.15 -12.15 12.93
C ASP A 40 -24.73 -12.56 12.56
N THR A 41 -24.34 -13.83 12.84
CA THR A 41 -23.03 -14.36 12.45
C THR A 41 -22.88 -14.39 10.94
N TYR A 42 -23.95 -14.72 10.19
CA TYR A 42 -23.93 -14.68 8.74
C TYR A 42 -23.73 -13.26 8.22
N MET A 43 -24.47 -12.29 8.74
CA MET A 43 -24.34 -10.90 8.32
C MET A 43 -22.94 -10.33 8.61
N ILE A 44 -22.41 -10.63 9.79
CA ILE A 44 -21.04 -10.22 10.17
C ILE A 44 -20.01 -10.84 9.22
N GLY A 45 -20.15 -12.14 8.92
CA GLY A 45 -19.27 -12.85 7.99
C GLY A 45 -19.30 -12.27 6.58
N GLN A 46 -20.48 -11.96 6.08
CA GLN A 46 -20.66 -11.32 4.77
C GLN A 46 -20.04 -9.93 4.71
N MET A 47 -20.26 -9.11 5.74
CA MET A 47 -19.63 -7.78 5.84
C MET A 47 -18.11 -7.88 5.93
N ALA A 48 -17.59 -8.82 6.72
CA ALA A 48 -16.14 -9.04 6.84
C ALA A 48 -15.52 -9.46 5.51
N ALA A 49 -16.14 -10.40 4.77
CA ALA A 49 -15.68 -10.84 3.46
C ALA A 49 -15.64 -9.67 2.47
N PHE A 50 -16.68 -8.85 2.44
CA PHE A 50 -16.74 -7.64 1.61
C PHE A 50 -15.65 -6.63 1.96
N GLN A 51 -15.41 -6.40 3.26
CA GLN A 51 -14.35 -5.48 3.71
C GLN A 51 -12.95 -6.01 3.35
N ILE A 52 -12.71 -7.32 3.51
CA ILE A 52 -11.43 -7.93 3.13
C ILE A 52 -11.22 -7.77 1.63
N GLN A 53 -12.24 -7.99 0.81
CA GLN A 53 -12.15 -7.80 -0.64
C GLN A 53 -11.80 -6.35 -1.02
N ASN A 54 -12.43 -5.36 -0.39
CA ASN A 54 -12.10 -3.95 -0.60
C ASN A 54 -10.67 -3.61 -0.17
N LEU A 55 -10.21 -4.18 0.94
CA LEU A 55 -8.82 -4.00 1.41
C LEU A 55 -7.80 -4.60 0.43
N LEU A 56 -8.10 -5.78 -0.15
CA LEU A 56 -7.23 -6.40 -1.16
C LEU A 56 -7.10 -5.53 -2.40
N VAL A 57 -8.21 -4.98 -2.90
CA VAL A 57 -8.19 -4.07 -4.06
C VAL A 57 -7.37 -2.82 -3.76
N ALA A 58 -7.60 -2.19 -2.60
CA ALA A 58 -6.86 -0.99 -2.21
C ALA A 58 -5.37 -1.26 -2.02
N TYR A 59 -5.01 -2.40 -1.42
CA TYR A 59 -3.61 -2.82 -1.23
C TYR A 59 -2.91 -3.04 -2.58
N LYS A 60 -3.56 -3.73 -3.51
CA LYS A 60 -3.04 -4.00 -4.84
C LYS A 60 -2.82 -2.70 -5.62
N GLU A 61 -3.79 -1.79 -5.60
CA GLU A 61 -3.66 -0.49 -6.25
C GLU A 61 -2.44 0.28 -5.73
N ARG A 62 -2.23 0.30 -4.41
CA ARG A 62 -1.08 0.94 -3.79
C ARG A 62 0.23 0.26 -4.19
N PHE A 63 0.26 -1.07 -4.17
CA PHE A 63 1.44 -1.85 -4.56
C PHE A 63 1.82 -1.62 -6.03
N ASP A 64 0.85 -1.53 -6.93
CA ASP A 64 1.08 -1.25 -8.34
C ASP A 64 1.62 0.17 -8.56
N LYS A 65 1.14 1.16 -7.80
CA LYS A 65 1.67 2.53 -7.81
C LYS A 65 3.11 2.59 -7.31
N ASP A 66 3.39 1.96 -6.18
CA ASP A 66 4.74 1.92 -5.59
C ASP A 66 5.73 1.24 -6.54
N ASN A 67 5.35 0.12 -7.17
CA ASN A 67 6.16 -0.56 -8.18
C ASN A 67 6.37 0.28 -9.44
N PHE A 68 5.35 0.99 -9.90
CA PHE A 68 5.47 1.89 -11.04
C PHE A 68 6.50 2.99 -10.76
N ILE A 69 6.38 3.67 -9.60
CA ILE A 69 7.31 4.73 -9.20
C ILE A 69 8.73 4.19 -9.01
N LYS A 70 8.88 3.02 -8.38
CA LYS A 70 10.19 2.37 -8.24
C LYS A 70 10.84 2.10 -9.60
N ASN A 71 10.11 1.52 -10.55
CA ASN A 71 10.64 1.24 -11.88
C ASN A 71 10.93 2.52 -12.69
N LEU A 72 10.13 3.58 -12.48
CA LEU A 72 10.38 4.89 -13.07
C LEU A 72 11.70 5.48 -12.58
N LEU A 73 11.94 5.46 -11.26
CA LEU A 73 13.16 5.99 -10.63
C LEU A 73 14.42 5.20 -11.02
N LEU A 74 14.27 3.90 -11.30
CA LEU A 74 15.36 3.03 -11.73
C LEU A 74 15.59 3.03 -13.25
N ASP A 75 14.89 3.89 -14.00
CA ASP A 75 14.96 3.97 -15.47
C ASP A 75 14.63 2.63 -16.18
N ASN A 76 13.76 1.83 -15.58
CA ASN A 76 13.35 0.51 -16.09
C ASN A 76 12.11 0.58 -16.99
N LEU A 77 11.65 1.76 -17.37
CA LEU A 77 10.42 1.95 -18.15
C LEU A 77 10.69 2.69 -19.45
N LEU A 78 10.07 2.24 -20.54
CA LEU A 78 10.04 2.99 -21.79
C LEU A 78 9.12 4.20 -21.67
N LEU A 79 9.46 5.31 -22.34
CA LEU A 79 8.69 6.56 -22.26
C LEU A 79 7.20 6.38 -22.57
N VAL A 80 6.87 5.55 -23.56
CA VAL A 80 5.48 5.24 -23.94
C VAL A 80 4.76 4.50 -22.80
N ASP A 81 5.45 3.60 -22.11
CA ASP A 81 4.88 2.83 -21.00
C ASP A 81 4.67 3.71 -19.77
N ILE A 82 5.54 4.70 -19.52
CA ILE A 82 5.40 5.63 -18.42
C ILE A 82 4.05 6.35 -18.49
N TYR A 83 3.73 6.94 -19.63
CA TYR A 83 2.47 7.67 -19.80
C TYR A 83 1.25 6.75 -19.65
N ASN A 84 1.25 5.61 -20.33
CA ASN A 84 0.13 4.67 -20.31
C ASN A 84 -0.12 4.08 -18.92
N ARG A 85 0.94 3.71 -18.19
CA ARG A 85 0.84 3.18 -16.82
C ARG A 85 0.41 4.25 -15.83
N ALA A 86 0.97 5.46 -15.90
CA ALA A 86 0.57 6.56 -15.04
C ALA A 86 -0.93 6.84 -15.18
N LYS A 87 -1.45 6.89 -16.40
CA LYS A 87 -2.88 7.06 -16.68
C LYS A 87 -3.73 5.94 -16.09
N LYS A 88 -3.31 4.66 -16.28
CA LYS A 88 -4.02 3.50 -15.73
C LYS A 88 -4.04 3.52 -14.19
N LEU A 89 -2.96 3.97 -13.57
CA LEU A 89 -2.82 4.05 -12.12
C LEU A 89 -3.38 5.36 -11.53
N HIS A 90 -4.01 6.20 -12.35
CA HIS A 90 -4.54 7.50 -11.91
C HIS A 90 -3.48 8.38 -11.25
N ILE A 91 -2.24 8.35 -11.76
CA ILE A 91 -1.15 9.22 -11.34
C ILE A 91 -1.13 10.42 -12.28
N ASP A 92 -1.28 11.61 -11.71
CA ASP A 92 -1.21 12.86 -12.46
C ASP A 92 0.24 13.11 -12.90
N VAL A 93 0.45 13.19 -14.21
CA VAL A 93 1.78 13.39 -14.82
C VAL A 93 2.20 14.87 -14.85
N GLU A 94 1.23 15.80 -14.72
CA GLU A 94 1.51 17.24 -14.74
C GLU A 94 1.87 17.78 -13.35
N THR A 95 1.61 17.02 -12.31
CA THR A 95 1.93 17.41 -10.93
C THR A 95 3.43 17.45 -10.70
N LYS A 96 3.91 18.57 -10.18
CA LYS A 96 5.33 18.72 -9.78
C LYS A 96 5.62 17.89 -8.54
N ARG A 97 6.74 17.20 -8.55
CA ARG A 97 7.20 16.38 -7.43
C ARG A 97 8.66 16.64 -7.11
N VAL A 98 9.00 16.54 -5.84
CA VAL A 98 10.37 16.57 -5.34
C VAL A 98 10.72 15.18 -4.83
N VAL A 99 11.94 14.76 -5.10
CA VAL A 99 12.47 13.47 -4.66
C VAL A 99 13.45 13.70 -3.51
N PHE A 100 13.19 13.04 -2.38
CA PHE A 100 14.13 12.97 -1.26
C PHE A 100 14.73 11.56 -1.25
N ILE A 101 16.05 11.49 -1.12
CA ILE A 101 16.77 10.21 -0.96
C ILE A 101 17.30 10.20 0.46
N LEU A 102 16.93 9.17 1.19
CA LEU A 102 17.37 8.93 2.55
C LEU A 102 18.27 7.69 2.56
N GLU A 103 19.51 7.86 2.96
CA GLU A 103 20.44 6.74 3.18
C GLU A 103 20.38 6.33 4.64
N THR A 104 20.09 5.05 4.90
CA THR A 104 20.08 4.45 6.22
C THR A 104 21.41 3.74 6.49
N GLY A 105 21.83 3.66 7.75
CA GLY A 105 23.04 2.96 8.16
C GLY A 105 22.99 1.44 7.90
N GLN A 106 24.04 0.72 8.30
CA GLN A 106 24.08 -0.73 8.18
C GLN A 106 23.12 -1.37 9.20
N GLY A 107 21.98 -1.83 8.75
CA GLY A 107 21.01 -2.56 9.56
C GLY A 107 19.67 -2.59 8.87
N LYS A 108 18.98 -3.70 8.87
CA LYS A 108 17.68 -3.94 8.23
C LYS A 108 16.62 -2.97 8.76
N ASP A 109 16.59 -1.75 8.26
CA ASP A 109 15.64 -0.75 8.73
C ASP A 109 14.30 -0.80 7.97
N TYR A 110 13.64 -1.97 8.03
CA TYR A 110 12.20 -2.03 7.78
C TYR A 110 11.46 -1.01 8.65
N THR A 111 11.99 -0.75 9.85
CA THR A 111 11.44 0.24 10.80
C THR A 111 11.57 1.67 10.27
N ALA A 112 12.69 2.02 9.63
CA ALA A 112 12.87 3.34 9.03
C ALA A 112 11.87 3.58 7.90
N LEU A 113 11.69 2.61 7.01
CA LEU A 113 10.70 2.68 5.94
C LEU A 113 9.29 2.85 6.47
N GLU A 114 8.89 2.07 7.48
CA GLU A 114 7.57 2.17 8.11
C GLU A 114 7.37 3.53 8.82
N ASN A 115 8.38 4.04 9.50
CA ASN A 115 8.31 5.36 10.13
C ASN A 115 8.13 6.47 9.10
N VAL A 116 8.88 6.43 8.00
CA VAL A 116 8.75 7.40 6.91
C VAL A 116 7.36 7.28 6.27
N LYS A 117 6.85 6.08 6.02
CA LYS A 117 5.49 5.86 5.51
C LYS A 117 4.42 6.45 6.43
N ASN A 118 4.59 6.36 7.75
CA ASN A 118 3.63 6.87 8.72
C ASN A 118 3.48 8.40 8.68
N ILE A 119 4.56 9.16 8.38
CA ILE A 119 4.50 10.63 8.25
C ILE A 119 3.61 11.05 7.09
N PHE A 120 3.62 10.26 6.02
CA PHE A 120 2.90 10.57 4.79
C PHE A 120 1.56 9.83 4.66
N GLN A 121 1.09 9.19 5.74
CA GLN A 121 -0.21 8.50 5.74
C GLN A 121 -1.34 9.44 5.34
N GLY A 122 -2.18 8.96 4.40
CA GLY A 122 -3.36 9.70 3.92
C GLY A 122 -3.10 10.71 2.80
N LYS A 123 -1.88 10.93 2.38
CA LYS A 123 -1.55 11.80 1.25
C LYS A 123 -1.49 10.99 -0.05
N LYS A 124 -2.49 11.16 -0.91
CA LYS A 124 -2.67 10.32 -2.11
C LYS A 124 -1.61 10.51 -3.21
N GLY A 125 -0.91 11.65 -3.22
CA GLY A 125 0.07 12.00 -4.25
C GLY A 125 1.52 11.66 -3.91
N ASP A 126 1.77 11.20 -2.67
CA ASP A 126 3.11 10.92 -2.17
C ASP A 126 3.44 9.43 -2.28
N PHE A 127 4.67 9.10 -2.68
CA PHE A 127 5.13 7.72 -2.83
C PHE A 127 6.39 7.51 -2.01
N ILE A 128 6.44 6.41 -1.27
CA ILE A 128 7.59 6.03 -0.46
C ILE A 128 7.99 4.60 -0.82
N THR A 129 9.20 4.42 -1.30
CA THR A 129 9.70 3.11 -1.70
C THR A 129 11.14 2.91 -1.25
N ALA A 130 11.51 1.67 -0.92
CA ALA A 130 12.90 1.27 -0.76
C ALA A 130 13.41 0.77 -2.12
N VAL A 131 14.52 1.30 -2.58
CA VAL A 131 15.15 0.92 -3.86
C VAL A 131 16.14 -0.22 -3.62
N ASP A 132 16.87 -0.14 -2.53
CA ASP A 132 17.81 -1.14 -2.05
C ASP A 132 17.75 -1.26 -0.52
N GLU A 133 18.69 -1.99 0.08
CA GLU A 133 18.73 -2.23 1.53
C GLU A 133 19.06 -1.00 2.37
N LYS A 134 19.54 0.09 1.74
CA LYS A 134 20.04 1.29 2.42
C LYS A 134 19.33 2.57 1.99
N SER A 135 18.59 2.52 0.88
CA SER A 135 18.06 3.73 0.26
C SER A 135 16.54 3.74 0.26
N ILE A 136 15.97 4.69 0.98
CA ILE A 136 14.53 5.01 0.97
C ILE A 136 14.35 6.25 0.12
N ILE A 137 13.43 6.19 -0.84
CA ILE A 137 13.07 7.32 -1.69
C ILE A 137 11.67 7.78 -1.34
N VAL A 138 11.55 9.08 -1.11
CA VAL A 138 10.26 9.77 -0.92
C VAL A 138 10.02 10.68 -2.12
N VAL A 139 8.97 10.40 -2.87
CA VAL A 139 8.49 11.26 -3.97
C VAL A 139 7.31 12.06 -3.45
N LYS A 140 7.52 13.34 -3.23
CA LYS A 140 6.57 14.25 -2.60
C LYS A 140 5.93 15.16 -3.63
N GLU A 141 4.60 15.19 -3.65
CA GLU A 141 3.85 16.18 -4.41
C GLU A 141 4.03 17.59 -3.83
N VAL A 142 4.27 18.57 -4.71
CA VAL A 142 4.59 19.96 -4.35
C VAL A 142 3.47 20.87 -4.85
N ASN A 143 2.95 21.72 -3.95
CA ASN A 143 1.95 22.69 -4.34
C ASN A 143 2.58 23.89 -5.05
N PRO A 144 1.81 24.57 -5.93
CA PRO A 144 2.25 25.84 -6.47
C PRO A 144 2.48 26.85 -5.35
N GLY A 145 3.70 27.27 -5.14
CA GLY A 145 4.08 28.21 -4.08
C GLY A 145 4.95 27.62 -2.97
N ASP A 146 5.05 26.28 -2.89
CA ASP A 146 5.99 25.63 -1.98
C ASP A 146 7.42 25.97 -2.42
N GLY A 147 8.18 26.62 -1.51
CA GLY A 147 9.56 27.04 -1.75
C GLY A 147 10.57 26.12 -1.05
N TYR A 148 11.83 26.47 -1.16
CA TYR A 148 12.93 25.72 -0.55
C TYR A 148 12.76 25.51 0.96
N ALA A 149 12.27 26.52 1.68
CA ALA A 149 12.04 26.43 3.13
C ALA A 149 11.02 25.35 3.51
N GLU A 150 9.99 25.13 2.67
CA GLU A 150 9.01 24.04 2.90
C GLU A 150 9.64 22.68 2.64
N MET A 151 10.45 22.56 1.58
CA MET A 151 11.18 21.33 1.28
C MET A 151 12.16 20.98 2.41
N GLN A 152 12.82 21.96 2.99
CA GLN A 152 13.71 21.77 4.13
C GLN A 152 12.96 21.24 5.36
N LYS A 153 11.80 21.80 5.69
CA LYS A 153 10.97 21.30 6.80
C LYS A 153 10.55 19.84 6.59
N ILE A 154 10.18 19.47 5.34
CA ILE A 154 9.83 18.10 5.01
C ILE A 154 11.04 17.18 5.21
N ALA A 155 12.22 17.57 4.74
CA ALA A 155 13.45 16.81 4.92
C ALA A 155 13.80 16.64 6.42
N GLU A 156 13.66 17.68 7.22
CA GLU A 156 13.87 17.64 8.68
C GLU A 156 12.88 16.66 9.36
N SER A 157 11.60 16.70 8.96
CA SER A 157 10.58 15.76 9.48
C SER A 157 10.90 14.30 9.15
N ILE A 158 11.41 14.03 7.94
CA ILE A 158 11.85 12.69 7.53
C ILE A 158 13.04 12.24 8.39
N LEU A 159 14.04 13.10 8.57
CA LEU A 159 15.22 12.80 9.38
C LEU A 159 14.86 12.54 10.85
N GLN A 160 13.96 13.35 11.41
CA GLN A 160 13.51 13.19 12.78
C GLN A 160 12.82 11.85 12.99
N ALA A 161 11.91 11.44 12.10
CA ALA A 161 11.20 10.18 12.22
C ALA A 161 12.10 8.94 12.17
N VAL A 162 13.25 9.06 11.53
CA VAL A 162 14.25 7.97 11.49
C VAL A 162 15.11 7.97 12.75
N ARG A 163 15.46 9.15 13.29
CA ARG A 163 16.34 9.30 14.47
C ARG A 163 15.66 8.94 15.79
N GLU A 164 14.37 9.24 15.96
CA GLU A 164 13.65 9.07 17.25
C GLU A 164 13.62 7.62 17.78
N LYS A 165 13.99 6.63 16.98
CA LYS A 165 14.06 5.23 17.43
C LYS A 165 15.47 4.69 17.64
N ASP A 166 16.50 5.32 17.14
CA ASP A 166 17.89 4.94 17.45
C ASP A 166 18.25 5.26 18.92
N GLU A 167 17.57 6.22 19.54
CA GLU A 167 17.76 6.57 20.95
C GLU A 167 16.96 5.67 21.94
N LEU A 168 16.04 4.83 21.47
CA LEU A 168 15.22 3.94 22.31
C LEU A 168 15.80 2.52 22.45
N VAL A 169 16.98 2.25 21.90
CA VAL A 169 17.69 0.96 21.99
C VAL A 169 19.00 1.14 22.78
N HIS A 170 18.90 1.70 23.99
CA HIS A 170 19.97 1.65 25.00
C HIS A 170 19.42 1.15 26.34
#